data_d4c9255f10921a75ad85717f086897be
#
_entry.id   d4c9255f10921a75ad85717f086897be
#
_cell.length_a   1.000
_cell.length_b   1.000
_cell.length_c   1.000
_cell.angle_alpha   90.00
_cell.angle_beta   90.00
_cell.angle_gamma   90.00
#
_symmetry.space_group_name_H-M   'P 1'
#
loop_
_entity.id
_entity.type
_entity.pdbx_description
1 polymer ?
#
loop_
_entity_poly.entity_id
_entity_poly.type
_entity_poly.pdbx_seq_one_letter_code
_entity_poly.pdbx_strand_id
1 'polypeptide(L)'
;MRDFKTILEQLNIPVAYDHFNTATNPPFIAFRRYSQSNFGADNKVYEKINNYYIYLVTEYKDIELEEQLEDVLTENDIFFNVESEEYVEDEKCYQIVYAVGYMEKGGENNE
;
A
#
# COMPACT_ATOMS: atom_id res chain seq x y z
N MET A 1 12.72 -11.47 3.26
CA MET A 1 11.85 -10.66 2.43
C MET A 1 11.14 -9.61 3.28
N ARG A 2 11.04 -8.43 2.74
CA ARG A 2 10.43 -7.32 3.47
C ARG A 2 8.91 -7.38 3.30
N ASP A 3 8.17 -7.23 4.37
CA ASP A 3 6.72 -7.23 4.22
C ASP A 3 6.25 -5.87 3.73
N PHE A 4 5.00 -5.82 3.28
CA PHE A 4 4.48 -4.64 2.63
C PHE A 4 4.43 -3.43 3.56
N LYS A 5 4.07 -3.66 4.81
CA LYS A 5 4.01 -2.54 5.77
C LYS A 5 5.39 -1.91 5.95
N THR A 6 6.41 -2.74 6.06
CA THR A 6 7.77 -2.25 6.23
C THR A 6 8.20 -1.39 5.05
N ILE A 7 7.79 -1.78 3.84
CA ILE A 7 8.09 -0.98 2.66
C ILE A 7 7.46 0.41 2.78
N LEU A 8 6.20 0.47 3.18
CA LEU A 8 5.52 1.75 3.31
C LEU A 8 6.09 2.61 4.43
N GLU A 9 6.61 1.97 5.47
CA GLU A 9 7.17 2.70 6.60
C GLU A 9 8.44 3.47 6.24
N GLN A 10 9.00 3.23 5.07
CA GLN A 10 10.15 4.01 4.61
C GLN A 10 9.82 5.48 4.45
N LEU A 11 8.54 5.82 4.37
CA LEU A 11 8.13 7.21 4.22
C LEU A 11 8.18 7.99 5.54
N ASN A 12 8.40 7.31 6.66
CA ASN A 12 8.51 7.95 7.98
C ASN A 12 7.24 8.68 8.40
N ILE A 13 6.08 8.15 8.00
CA ILE A 13 4.79 8.62 8.48
C ILE A 13 4.05 7.42 9.04
N PRO A 14 3.03 7.64 9.87
CA PRO A 14 2.30 6.50 10.46
C PRO A 14 1.66 5.62 9.37
N VAL A 15 1.79 4.31 9.53
CA VAL A 15 1.23 3.32 8.63
C VAL A 15 0.50 2.27 9.43
N ALA A 16 -0.73 1.96 9.04
CA ALA A 16 -1.51 0.92 9.71
C ALA A 16 -2.24 0.08 8.69
N TYR A 17 -2.46 -1.17 9.06
CA TYR A 17 -3.29 -2.05 8.24
C TYR A 17 -4.75 -1.74 8.55
N ASP A 18 -5.49 -1.41 7.51
CA ASP A 18 -6.93 -1.16 7.54
C ASP A 18 -7.31 0.12 8.28
N HIS A 19 -6.89 0.29 9.52
CA HIS A 19 -7.30 1.48 10.30
C HIS A 19 -6.35 1.69 11.47
N PHE A 20 -6.47 2.86 12.08
CA PHE A 20 -5.75 3.17 13.30
C PHE A 20 -6.69 3.02 14.47
N ASN A 21 -6.18 2.52 15.60
CA ASN A 21 -7.00 2.36 16.79
C ASN A 21 -7.26 3.66 17.52
N THR A 22 -6.46 4.67 17.26
CA THR A 22 -6.63 5.99 17.86
C THR A 22 -6.61 7.03 16.75
N ALA A 23 -7.16 8.21 17.05
CA ALA A 23 -7.16 9.29 16.08
C ALA A 23 -5.72 9.64 15.71
N THR A 24 -5.47 9.76 14.42
CA THR A 24 -4.13 10.02 13.90
C THR A 24 -4.20 11.21 12.97
N ASN A 25 -3.31 12.16 13.16
CA ASN A 25 -3.28 13.34 12.31
C ASN A 25 -2.60 13.05 10.98
N PRO A 26 -3.11 13.62 9.87
CA PRO A 26 -2.41 13.51 8.60
C PRO A 26 -1.02 14.16 8.68
N PRO A 27 -0.03 13.68 7.91
CA PRO A 27 -0.19 12.62 6.92
C PRO A 27 -0.08 11.23 7.53
N PHE A 28 -0.81 10.29 6.93
CA PHE A 28 -0.68 8.89 7.34
C PHE A 28 -1.12 7.99 6.19
N ILE A 29 -0.80 6.72 6.32
CA ILE A 29 -1.18 5.70 5.35
C ILE A 29 -1.96 4.60 6.06
N ALA A 30 -3.08 4.20 5.48
CA ALA A 30 -3.74 2.95 5.85
C ALA A 30 -3.75 2.09 4.58
N PHE A 31 -3.60 0.78 4.74
CA PHE A 31 -3.65 -0.11 3.60
C PHE A 31 -4.39 -1.37 3.97
N ARG A 32 -5.02 -2.02 2.98
CA ARG A 32 -5.66 -3.30 3.22
C ARG A 32 -5.68 -4.12 1.95
N ARG A 33 -5.61 -5.42 2.12
CA ARG A 33 -5.67 -6.32 0.99
C ARG A 33 -7.12 -6.48 0.55
N TYR A 34 -7.36 -6.34 -0.74
CA TYR A 34 -8.71 -6.53 -1.25
C TYR A 34 -8.83 -7.80 -2.08
N SER A 35 -7.73 -8.38 -2.52
CA SER A 35 -7.78 -9.67 -3.21
C SER A 35 -6.40 -10.30 -3.22
N GLN A 36 -6.37 -11.57 -3.57
CA GLN A 36 -5.12 -12.30 -3.68
C GLN A 36 -5.25 -13.28 -4.83
N SER A 37 -4.23 -13.32 -5.66
CA SER A 37 -4.16 -14.27 -6.77
C SER A 37 -2.98 -15.20 -6.55
N ASN A 38 -3.16 -16.47 -6.86
CA ASN A 38 -2.11 -17.46 -6.73
C ASN A 38 -1.79 -18.03 -8.10
N PHE A 39 -0.50 -18.25 -8.34
CA PHE A 39 -0.04 -18.93 -9.53
C PHE A 39 0.65 -20.21 -9.11
N GLY A 40 0.37 -21.28 -9.83
CA GLY A 40 0.97 -22.55 -9.50
C GLY A 40 0.96 -23.50 -10.67
N ALA A 41 1.66 -24.61 -10.51
CA ALA A 41 1.67 -25.71 -11.45
C ALA A 41 1.83 -26.99 -10.63
N ASP A 42 1.31 -28.11 -11.19
CA ASP A 42 1.45 -29.41 -10.54
C ASP A 42 0.91 -29.38 -9.11
N ASN A 43 -0.19 -28.66 -8.90
CA ASN A 43 -0.86 -28.53 -7.61
C ASN A 43 0.01 -27.87 -6.53
N LYS A 44 0.98 -27.08 -6.96
CA LYS A 44 1.81 -26.31 -6.02
C LYS A 44 1.60 -24.82 -6.28
N VAL A 45 1.66 -24.06 -5.22
CA VAL A 45 1.56 -22.60 -5.31
C VAL A 45 2.98 -22.04 -5.31
N TYR A 46 3.37 -21.42 -6.42
CA TYR A 46 4.70 -20.85 -6.55
C TYR A 46 4.77 -19.38 -6.20
N GLU A 47 3.70 -18.65 -6.51
CA GLU A 47 3.71 -17.21 -6.31
C GLU A 47 2.33 -16.76 -5.87
N LYS A 48 2.33 -15.72 -5.05
CA LYS A 48 1.11 -15.06 -4.63
C LYS A 48 1.21 -13.60 -4.97
N ILE A 49 0.14 -13.04 -5.48
CA ILE A 49 0.04 -11.60 -5.67
C ILE A 49 -1.03 -11.10 -4.72
N ASN A 50 -0.62 -10.26 -3.80
CA ASN A 50 -1.54 -9.60 -2.88
C ASN A 50 -1.85 -8.24 -3.44
N ASN A 51 -3.13 -7.97 -3.62
CA ASN A 51 -3.59 -6.69 -4.14
C ASN A 51 -4.09 -5.86 -2.99
N TYR A 52 -3.49 -4.69 -2.83
CA TYR A 52 -3.80 -3.79 -1.72
C TYR A 52 -4.34 -2.48 -2.24
N TYR A 53 -5.23 -1.88 -1.46
CA TYR A 53 -5.48 -0.45 -1.57
C TYR A 53 -4.60 0.27 -0.57
N ILE A 54 -4.00 1.35 -0.99
CA ILE A 54 -3.23 2.24 -0.11
C ILE A 54 -3.97 3.56 -0.06
N TYR A 55 -4.31 3.98 1.14
CA TYR A 55 -4.98 5.27 1.37
C TYR A 55 -3.95 6.22 1.94
N LEU A 56 -3.52 7.19 1.15
CA LEU A 56 -2.61 8.23 1.61
C LEU A 56 -3.45 9.44 1.95
N VAL A 57 -3.44 9.81 3.22
CA VAL A 57 -4.26 10.91 3.73
C VAL A 57 -3.35 12.04 4.15
N THR A 58 -3.60 13.23 3.60
CA THR A 58 -2.78 14.41 3.88
C THR A 58 -3.70 15.57 4.21
N GLU A 59 -3.14 16.64 4.77
CA GLU A 59 -3.96 17.81 5.07
C GLU A 59 -4.35 18.57 3.82
N TYR A 60 -3.55 18.46 2.78
CA TYR A 60 -3.76 19.16 1.51
C TYR A 60 -3.17 18.30 0.41
N LYS A 61 -3.39 18.68 -0.83
CA LYS A 61 -2.78 17.97 -1.95
C LYS A 61 -1.28 18.09 -1.84
N ASP A 62 -0.60 16.97 -1.57
CA ASP A 62 0.83 16.95 -1.29
C ASP A 62 1.53 16.13 -2.37
N ILE A 63 1.85 16.79 -3.47
CA ILE A 63 2.45 16.12 -4.62
C ILE A 63 3.79 15.50 -4.26
N GLU A 64 4.56 16.20 -3.43
CA GLU A 64 5.89 15.71 -3.06
C GLU A 64 5.81 14.39 -2.31
N LEU A 65 4.89 14.30 -1.36
CA LEU A 65 4.73 13.06 -0.61
C LEU A 65 4.19 11.94 -1.49
N GLU A 66 3.29 12.27 -2.41
CA GLU A 66 2.79 11.28 -3.37
C GLU A 66 3.93 10.72 -4.20
N GLU A 67 4.83 11.58 -4.66
CA GLU A 67 5.97 11.12 -5.44
C GLU A 67 6.91 10.26 -4.62
N GLN A 68 7.09 10.59 -3.35
CA GLN A 68 7.91 9.75 -2.49
C GLN A 68 7.33 8.36 -2.34
N LEU A 69 6.01 8.27 -2.17
CA LEU A 69 5.35 6.97 -2.09
C LEU A 69 5.51 6.21 -3.39
N GLU A 70 5.28 6.87 -4.51
CA GLU A 70 5.38 6.22 -5.81
C GLU A 70 6.80 5.75 -6.08
N ASP A 71 7.80 6.52 -5.65
CA ASP A 71 9.19 6.10 -5.79
C ASP A 71 9.49 4.86 -4.96
N VAL A 72 8.99 4.81 -3.74
CA VAL A 72 9.19 3.64 -2.88
C VAL A 72 8.56 2.40 -3.51
N LEU A 73 7.36 2.55 -4.07
CA LEU A 73 6.71 1.42 -4.72
C LEU A 73 7.50 0.97 -5.94
N THR A 74 7.95 1.90 -6.75
CA THR A 74 8.69 1.58 -7.95
C THR A 74 10.04 0.92 -7.62
N GLU A 75 10.71 1.39 -6.60
CA GLU A 75 11.98 0.82 -6.19
C GLU A 75 11.85 -0.61 -5.69
N ASN A 76 10.68 -0.98 -5.26
CA ASN A 76 10.41 -2.34 -4.79
C ASN A 76 9.65 -3.17 -5.82
N ASP A 77 9.65 -2.71 -7.07
CA ASP A 77 9.02 -3.41 -8.19
C ASP A 77 7.53 -3.63 -7.99
N ILE A 78 6.86 -2.65 -7.41
CA ILE A 78 5.43 -2.74 -7.14
C ILE A 78 4.69 -1.84 -8.12
N PHE A 79 3.85 -2.43 -8.95
CA PHE A 79 2.98 -1.67 -9.84
C PHE A 79 1.90 -0.98 -9.05
N PHE A 80 1.53 0.21 -9.47
CA PHE A 80 0.44 0.92 -8.83
C PHE A 80 -0.41 1.65 -9.85
N ASN A 81 -1.65 1.88 -9.49
CA ASN A 81 -2.56 2.74 -10.24
C ASN A 81 -3.25 3.66 -9.24
N VAL A 82 -3.50 4.88 -9.66
CA VAL A 82 -4.28 5.80 -8.84
C VAL A 82 -5.75 5.52 -9.12
N GLU A 83 -6.47 5.09 -8.10
CA GLU A 83 -7.88 4.76 -8.24
C GLU A 83 -8.78 5.98 -8.06
N SER A 84 -8.43 6.85 -7.13
CA SER A 84 -9.21 8.04 -6.89
C SER A 84 -8.42 9.02 -6.05
N GLU A 85 -8.84 10.27 -6.10
CA GLU A 85 -8.30 11.28 -5.21
C GLU A 85 -9.39 12.31 -4.99
N GLU A 86 -9.49 12.79 -3.76
CA GLU A 86 -10.54 13.72 -3.42
C GLU A 86 -10.23 14.42 -2.12
N TYR A 87 -10.85 15.58 -1.98
CA TYR A 87 -10.84 16.28 -0.70
C TYR A 87 -12.05 15.78 0.10
N VAL A 88 -11.80 15.29 1.32
CA VAL A 88 -12.85 14.76 2.18
C VAL A 88 -13.33 15.89 3.07
N GLU A 89 -14.47 16.49 2.71
CA GLU A 89 -14.94 17.71 3.33
C GLU A 89 -15.15 17.57 4.83
N ASP A 90 -15.79 16.48 5.23
CA ASP A 90 -16.12 16.29 6.65
C ASP A 90 -14.89 16.18 7.52
N GLU A 91 -13.83 15.66 7.00
CA GLU A 91 -12.60 15.44 7.75
C GLU A 91 -11.53 16.47 7.46
N LYS A 92 -11.79 17.34 6.51
CA LYS A 92 -10.90 18.43 6.12
C LYS A 92 -9.51 17.90 5.80
N CYS A 93 -9.48 16.86 4.98
CA CYS A 93 -8.21 16.27 4.56
C CYS A 93 -8.32 15.82 3.11
N TYR A 94 -7.17 15.54 2.51
CA TYR A 94 -7.08 15.09 1.14
C TYR A 94 -6.73 13.61 1.14
N GLN A 95 -7.37 12.83 0.29
CA GLN A 95 -7.14 11.41 0.24
C GLN A 95 -6.88 10.96 -1.18
N ILE A 96 -5.82 10.19 -1.37
CA ILE A 96 -5.57 9.55 -2.64
C ILE A 96 -5.48 8.06 -2.40
N VAL A 97 -6.13 7.28 -3.27
CA VAL A 97 -6.19 5.83 -3.15
C VAL A 97 -5.42 5.21 -4.30
N TYR A 98 -4.46 4.38 -3.95
CA TYR A 98 -3.68 3.61 -4.91
C TYR A 98 -4.10 2.15 -4.86
N ALA A 99 -4.16 1.51 -6.02
CA ALA A 99 -4.31 0.06 -6.09
C ALA A 99 -2.97 -0.51 -6.50
N VAL A 100 -2.45 -1.46 -5.74
CA VAL A 100 -1.13 -2.02 -6.01
C VAL A 100 -1.16 -3.54 -5.97
N GLY A 101 -0.25 -4.15 -6.70
CA GLY A 101 -0.04 -5.59 -6.62
C GLY A 101 1.34 -5.87 -6.09
N TYR A 102 1.42 -6.64 -5.02
CA TYR A 102 2.69 -7.00 -4.39
C TYR A 102 2.87 -8.50 -4.48
N MET A 103 3.93 -8.91 -5.18
CA MET A 103 4.18 -10.32 -5.43
C MET A 103 5.00 -10.92 -4.31
N GLU A 104 4.49 -12.01 -3.75
CA GLU A 104 5.23 -12.81 -2.79
C GLU A 104 5.44 -14.17 -3.40
N LYS A 105 6.65 -14.69 -3.26
CA LYS A 105 6.93 -16.02 -3.77
C LYS A 105 6.48 -17.06 -2.76
N GLY A 106 5.44 -17.77 -3.11
CA GLY A 106 4.95 -18.84 -2.25
C GLY A 106 5.88 -20.03 -2.35
N GLY A 107 6.08 -20.74 -1.29
CA GLY A 107 6.89 -21.92 -1.27
C GLY A 107 8.38 -21.69 -1.21
N GLU A 108 8.77 -20.49 -1.04
CA GLU A 108 10.11 -20.12 -0.98
C GLU A 108 10.68 -20.18 0.35
N ASN A 109 10.48 -20.32 1.08
CA ASN A 109 10.95 -20.31 2.19
C ASN A 109 11.76 -21.02 2.74
N ASN A 110 11.99 -21.12 2.35
CA ASN A 110 12.42 -21.81 2.64
C ASN A 110 13.34 -21.95 2.60
N GLU A 111 13.59 -21.80 2.45
CA GLU A 111 14.23 -21.95 2.54
C GLU A 111 14.57 -21.91 3.10
#